data_6c66d79628546e90a7d5d82775f17403
#
_entry.id   6c66d79628546e90a7d5d82775f17403
#
_cell.length_a   1.000
_cell.length_b   1.000
_cell.length_c   1.000
_cell.angle_alpha   90.00
_cell.angle_beta   90.00
_cell.angle_gamma   90.00
#
_symmetry.space_group_name_H-M   'P 1'
#
loop_
_entity.id
_entity.type
_entity.pdbx_description
1 polymer ?
#
loop_
_entity_poly.entity_id
_entity_poly.type
_entity_poly.pdbx_seq_one_letter_code
_entity_poly.pdbx_strand_id
1 'polypeptide(L)'
;MKKIIALVVSMMMLLLAVGCGGGEEQSKKDGDKITMGFSQIGAESEWRTANTESVKQAAKDAGIELQFSDAQQKQENQIKAIRSFIAQGVDVIAFVPIVETGWDTVLKEAKDAKIPVIIVDRDLKVEDDSLYVAKIGTNMLTEGQKGFEWLAKYANEKQLKPRDGGNKLNIVVLEGTVGSTAALGRTKGFNDAMAASPDKDKFNILASQTGEFTRQKGQEVMESFLKSYGNKIDILVAQNDDMALGAIQAIEAAGLKPGKDITILSFDGVKGIFQAMIEGKSNCTVECTPLQGELLMETAKKILKGEKVDKVVYVDEGVFPADVAEKTLPSRKY
;
A
#
# COMPACT_ATOMS: atom_id res chain seq x y z
N MET A 1 63.10 47.86 -29.26
CA MET A 1 61.91 47.38 -28.58
C MET A 1 60.79 46.93 -29.55
N LYS A 2 61.09 46.33 -30.70
CA LYS A 2 60.10 45.85 -31.69
C LYS A 2 60.33 44.41 -32.12
N LYS A 3 61.18 43.64 -31.41
CA LYS A 3 61.52 42.21 -31.78
C LYS A 3 61.24 41.18 -30.67
N ILE A 4 60.65 41.61 -29.56
CA ILE A 4 60.31 40.74 -28.41
C ILE A 4 58.78 40.40 -28.33
N ILE A 5 57.92 41.14 -29.06
CA ILE A 5 56.48 40.93 -29.06
C ILE A 5 56.01 39.83 -30.04
N ALA A 6 56.85 39.44 -31.00
CA ALA A 6 56.50 38.44 -32.02
C ALA A 6 56.66 36.97 -31.55
N LEU A 7 57.33 36.70 -30.41
CA LEU A 7 57.57 35.34 -29.92
C LEU A 7 56.53 34.82 -28.88
N VAL A 8 55.75 35.70 -28.33
CA VAL A 8 54.71 35.31 -27.31
C VAL A 8 53.35 34.99 -27.94
N VAL A 9 53.08 35.46 -29.15
CA VAL A 9 51.81 35.19 -29.86
C VAL A 9 51.81 33.87 -30.61
N SER A 10 53.02 33.32 -30.92
CA SER A 10 53.13 32.04 -31.67
C SER A 10 53.06 30.77 -30.79
N MET A 11 53.05 30.91 -29.47
CA MET A 11 53.01 29.77 -28.53
C MET A 11 51.63 29.54 -27.88
N MET A 12 50.60 30.33 -28.29
CA MET A 12 49.25 30.24 -27.76
C MET A 12 48.21 29.64 -28.74
N MET A 13 48.64 29.11 -29.87
CA MET A 13 47.77 28.51 -30.92
C MET A 13 48.01 27.00 -31.16
N LEU A 14 48.59 26.28 -30.24
CA LEU A 14 48.80 24.81 -30.37
C LEU A 14 48.20 23.96 -29.25
N LEU A 15 47.13 24.42 -28.59
CA LEU A 15 46.39 23.66 -27.52
C LEU A 15 44.90 23.59 -27.75
N LEU A 16 44.41 23.53 -28.97
CA LEU A 16 43.00 23.34 -29.30
C LEU A 16 42.78 22.26 -30.36
N ALA A 17 43.25 21.05 -30.11
CA ALA A 17 42.84 19.89 -30.92
C ALA A 17 43.11 18.56 -30.21
N VAL A 18 42.52 18.33 -29.07
CA VAL A 18 42.17 16.96 -28.59
C VAL A 18 40.97 17.09 -27.67
N GLY A 19 39.80 16.70 -28.15
CA GLY A 19 38.61 16.72 -27.33
C GLY A 19 37.38 16.33 -28.13
N CYS A 20 37.44 15.25 -28.87
CA CYS A 20 36.24 14.60 -29.37
C CYS A 20 36.24 13.14 -28.93
N GLY A 21 35.25 12.75 -28.18
CA GLY A 21 34.90 11.34 -28.02
C GLY A 21 35.08 10.81 -26.61
N GLY A 22 34.01 10.75 -25.89
CA GLY A 22 33.85 10.03 -24.64
C GLY A 22 32.74 10.67 -23.84
N GLY A 23 31.51 10.18 -23.99
CA GLY A 23 30.50 10.43 -22.99
C GLY A 23 30.98 9.81 -21.68
N GLU A 24 31.51 10.63 -20.78
CA GLU A 24 31.73 10.21 -19.40
C GLU A 24 30.35 9.91 -18.81
N GLU A 25 30.02 8.63 -18.70
CA GLU A 25 29.13 8.20 -17.63
C GLU A 25 29.74 8.76 -16.35
N GLN A 26 29.11 9.78 -15.78
CA GLN A 26 29.40 10.23 -14.42
C GLN A 26 29.07 9.08 -13.49
N SER A 27 30.00 8.18 -13.29
CA SER A 27 29.96 7.28 -12.15
C SER A 27 30.03 8.17 -10.91
N LYS A 28 28.97 8.22 -10.12
CA LYS A 28 29.00 8.87 -8.81
C LYS A 28 30.22 8.36 -8.06
N LYS A 29 30.99 9.29 -7.49
CA LYS A 29 32.12 8.95 -6.61
C LYS A 29 31.59 8.17 -5.41
N ASP A 30 32.29 7.14 -5.01
CA ASP A 30 32.05 6.39 -3.79
C ASP A 30 32.05 7.39 -2.63
N GLY A 31 30.87 7.77 -2.12
CA GLY A 31 30.68 8.81 -1.09
C GLY A 31 29.54 9.79 -1.33
N ASP A 32 28.96 9.87 -2.53
CA ASP A 32 27.79 10.73 -2.77
C ASP A 32 26.55 10.11 -2.14
N LYS A 33 25.84 10.92 -1.35
CA LYS A 33 24.62 10.51 -0.64
C LYS A 33 23.53 10.14 -1.65
N ILE A 34 22.97 8.94 -1.52
CA ILE A 34 21.83 8.50 -2.35
C ILE A 34 20.63 9.40 -2.06
N THR A 35 19.98 9.89 -3.12
CA THR A 35 18.74 10.66 -3.05
C THR A 35 17.57 9.81 -3.57
N MET A 36 16.48 9.73 -2.79
CA MET A 36 15.26 9.02 -3.17
C MET A 36 14.07 9.96 -3.18
N GLY A 37 13.34 10.04 -4.30
CA GLY A 37 12.02 10.62 -4.33
C GLY A 37 10.99 9.60 -3.88
N PHE A 38 10.16 9.93 -2.87
CA PHE A 38 9.08 9.06 -2.41
C PHE A 38 7.74 9.79 -2.42
N SER A 39 6.77 9.30 -3.22
CA SER A 39 5.41 9.82 -3.23
C SER A 39 4.45 8.89 -2.51
N GLN A 40 3.93 9.36 -1.37
CA GLN A 40 2.90 8.69 -0.58
C GLN A 40 1.52 9.08 -1.07
N ILE A 41 0.52 8.22 -0.86
CA ILE A 41 -0.90 8.47 -1.20
C ILE A 41 -1.47 9.63 -0.40
N GLY A 42 -1.27 9.62 0.91
CA GLY A 42 -1.86 10.51 1.90
C GLY A 42 -1.59 10.04 3.32
N ALA A 43 -2.50 10.34 4.23
CA ALA A 43 -2.53 9.87 5.62
C ALA A 43 -3.96 9.44 5.99
N GLU A 44 -4.60 8.68 5.11
CA GLU A 44 -6.02 8.32 5.20
C GLU A 44 -6.34 7.32 6.30
N SER A 45 -5.33 6.59 6.78
CA SER A 45 -5.48 5.53 7.76
C SER A 45 -4.29 5.47 8.73
N GLU A 46 -4.49 4.78 9.86
CA GLU A 46 -3.43 4.48 10.82
C GLU A 46 -2.31 3.66 10.17
N TRP A 47 -2.69 2.68 9.33
CA TRP A 47 -1.76 1.88 8.53
C TRP A 47 -0.88 2.75 7.62
N ARG A 48 -1.49 3.71 6.90
CA ARG A 48 -0.76 4.58 5.97
C ARG A 48 0.23 5.49 6.70
N THR A 49 -0.13 5.99 7.84
CA THR A 49 0.76 6.76 8.71
C THR A 49 1.95 5.91 9.16
N ALA A 50 1.71 4.66 9.59
CA ALA A 50 2.78 3.74 9.98
C ALA A 50 3.70 3.37 8.79
N ASN A 51 3.15 3.21 7.57
CA ASN A 51 3.95 2.98 6.36
C ASN A 51 4.85 4.18 6.04
N THR A 52 4.33 5.39 6.14
CA THR A 52 5.10 6.64 5.96
C THR A 52 6.25 6.73 6.95
N GLU A 53 6.00 6.48 8.23
CA GLU A 53 7.04 6.52 9.27
C GLU A 53 8.08 5.40 9.08
N SER A 54 7.65 4.20 8.67
CA SER A 54 8.56 3.11 8.32
C SER A 54 9.54 3.51 7.20
N VAL A 55 9.04 4.15 6.14
CA VAL A 55 9.89 4.61 5.03
C VAL A 55 10.84 5.72 5.45
N LYS A 56 10.35 6.72 6.20
CA LYS A 56 11.18 7.84 6.69
C LYS A 56 12.29 7.38 7.63
N GLN A 57 11.94 6.49 8.58
CA GLN A 57 12.92 5.98 9.53
C GLN A 57 13.97 5.12 8.81
N ALA A 58 13.56 4.22 7.92
CA ALA A 58 14.47 3.37 7.17
C ALA A 58 15.41 4.19 6.26
N ALA A 59 14.92 5.25 5.63
CA ALA A 59 15.75 6.15 4.82
C ALA A 59 16.83 6.82 5.68
N LYS A 60 16.46 7.33 6.86
CA LYS A 60 17.40 7.91 7.84
C LYS A 60 18.47 6.91 8.25
N ASP A 61 18.06 5.69 8.63
CA ASP A 61 18.97 4.65 9.12
C ASP A 61 19.89 4.15 7.99
N ALA A 62 19.39 4.14 6.76
CA ALA A 62 20.16 3.77 5.57
C ALA A 62 21.11 4.88 5.06
N GLY A 63 21.02 6.12 5.61
CA GLY A 63 21.78 7.28 5.15
C GLY A 63 21.30 7.82 3.78
N ILE A 64 20.05 7.51 3.38
CA ILE A 64 19.45 7.97 2.13
C ILE A 64 18.74 9.30 2.36
N GLU A 65 18.95 10.27 1.47
CA GLU A 65 18.22 11.55 1.48
C GLU A 65 16.86 11.37 0.85
N LEU A 66 15.82 11.44 1.68
CA LEU A 66 14.44 11.22 1.25
C LEU A 66 13.76 12.54 0.90
N GLN A 67 13.38 12.69 -0.37
CA GLN A 67 12.50 13.74 -0.85
C GLN A 67 11.05 13.22 -0.80
N PHE A 68 10.35 13.55 0.29
CA PHE A 68 8.99 13.06 0.54
C PHE A 68 7.93 13.97 -0.04
N SER A 69 6.91 13.41 -0.69
CA SER A 69 5.73 14.10 -1.17
C SER A 69 4.45 13.38 -0.77
N ASP A 70 3.53 14.10 -0.12
CA ASP A 70 2.18 13.62 0.18
C ASP A 70 1.24 14.04 -0.96
N ALA A 71 0.59 13.07 -1.59
CA ALA A 71 -0.31 13.32 -2.71
C ALA A 71 -1.74 13.71 -2.30
N GLN A 72 -2.05 13.70 -1.00
CA GLN A 72 -3.39 14.06 -0.51
C GLN A 72 -4.52 13.31 -1.22
N GLN A 73 -4.30 12.01 -1.46
CA GLN A 73 -5.20 11.08 -2.15
C GLN A 73 -5.57 11.49 -3.60
N LYS A 74 -4.68 12.25 -4.28
CA LYS A 74 -4.88 12.70 -5.65
C LYS A 74 -3.77 12.18 -6.56
N GLN A 75 -4.13 11.36 -7.56
CA GLN A 75 -3.17 10.82 -8.53
C GLN A 75 -2.40 11.91 -9.26
N GLU A 76 -3.06 13.02 -9.60
CA GLU A 76 -2.42 14.16 -10.24
C GLU A 76 -1.27 14.76 -9.43
N ASN A 77 -1.37 14.73 -8.10
CA ASN A 77 -0.31 15.18 -7.21
C ASN A 77 0.87 14.20 -7.20
N GLN A 78 0.60 12.88 -7.28
CA GLN A 78 1.67 11.89 -7.43
C GLN A 78 2.41 12.06 -8.75
N ILE A 79 1.68 12.26 -9.86
CA ILE A 79 2.29 12.50 -11.17
C ILE A 79 3.16 13.78 -11.14
N LYS A 80 2.68 14.85 -10.51
CA LYS A 80 3.48 16.10 -10.31
C LYS A 80 4.72 15.84 -9.47
N ALA A 81 4.59 15.06 -8.38
CA ALA A 81 5.72 14.72 -7.51
C ALA A 81 6.80 13.92 -8.26
N ILE A 82 6.39 12.89 -9.02
CA ILE A 82 7.30 12.07 -9.82
C ILE A 82 8.05 12.95 -10.84
N ARG A 83 7.36 13.83 -11.55
CA ARG A 83 8.00 14.79 -12.48
C ARG A 83 8.97 15.74 -11.77
N SER A 84 8.63 16.18 -10.56
CA SER A 84 9.53 17.01 -9.75
C SER A 84 10.80 16.23 -9.36
N PHE A 85 10.68 14.96 -8.97
CA PHE A 85 11.83 14.10 -8.66
C PHE A 85 12.71 13.87 -9.90
N ILE A 86 12.10 13.65 -11.07
CA ILE A 86 12.83 13.55 -12.34
C ILE A 86 13.62 14.83 -12.62
N ALA A 87 12.98 15.99 -12.50
CA ALA A 87 13.62 17.29 -12.74
C ALA A 87 14.77 17.60 -11.76
N GLN A 88 14.69 17.07 -10.54
CA GLN A 88 15.73 17.20 -9.51
C GLN A 88 16.87 16.18 -9.69
N GLY A 89 16.68 15.19 -10.57
CA GLY A 89 17.71 14.18 -10.83
C GLY A 89 17.97 13.27 -9.64
N VAL A 90 16.91 12.84 -8.92
CA VAL A 90 17.07 11.88 -7.82
C VAL A 90 17.63 10.54 -8.34
N ASP A 91 18.28 9.77 -7.47
CA ASP A 91 18.90 8.50 -7.87
C ASP A 91 17.89 7.37 -8.09
N VAL A 92 16.79 7.42 -7.37
CA VAL A 92 15.70 6.43 -7.42
C VAL A 92 14.39 7.09 -7.05
N ILE A 93 13.32 6.68 -7.71
CA ILE A 93 11.94 7.07 -7.35
C ILE A 93 11.24 5.85 -6.78
N ALA A 94 10.51 6.05 -5.68
CA ALA A 94 9.56 5.06 -5.16
C ALA A 94 8.21 5.72 -4.92
N PHE A 95 7.11 5.00 -5.11
CA PHE A 95 5.79 5.54 -4.79
C PHE A 95 4.76 4.43 -4.55
N VAL A 96 3.68 4.81 -3.87
CA VAL A 96 2.53 3.96 -3.62
C VAL A 96 1.41 4.39 -4.58
N PRO A 97 1.03 3.60 -5.60
CA PRO A 97 -0.01 4.03 -6.54
C PRO A 97 -1.38 4.18 -5.87
N ILE A 98 -2.06 5.32 -6.08
CA ILE A 98 -3.43 5.52 -5.59
C ILE A 98 -4.39 4.57 -6.28
N VAL A 99 -4.31 4.49 -7.62
CA VAL A 99 -5.10 3.62 -8.49
C VAL A 99 -4.18 2.82 -9.41
N GLU A 100 -4.69 1.75 -10.02
CA GLU A 100 -3.85 0.84 -10.81
C GLU A 100 -3.43 1.37 -12.19
N THR A 101 -4.13 2.37 -12.76
CA THR A 101 -3.93 2.81 -14.15
C THR A 101 -3.52 4.27 -14.27
N GLY A 102 -3.04 4.66 -15.48
CA GLY A 102 -2.70 6.06 -15.78
C GLY A 102 -1.25 6.44 -15.47
N TRP A 103 -0.35 5.48 -15.36
CA TRP A 103 1.05 5.68 -14.97
C TRP A 103 2.04 5.66 -16.14
N ASP A 104 1.67 5.09 -17.30
CA ASP A 104 2.58 4.83 -18.43
C ASP A 104 3.41 6.04 -18.83
N THR A 105 2.77 7.21 -18.99
CA THR A 105 3.45 8.43 -19.44
C THR A 105 4.54 8.87 -18.46
N VAL A 106 4.21 9.01 -17.17
CA VAL A 106 5.17 9.53 -16.19
C VAL A 106 6.26 8.52 -15.87
N LEU A 107 5.97 7.22 -15.93
CA LEU A 107 6.98 6.18 -15.76
C LEU A 107 7.90 6.09 -16.97
N LYS A 108 7.38 6.35 -18.18
CA LYS A 108 8.23 6.50 -19.37
C LYS A 108 9.15 7.70 -19.24
N GLU A 109 8.66 8.85 -18.73
CA GLU A 109 9.49 10.02 -18.46
C GLU A 109 10.65 9.68 -17.48
N ALA A 110 10.38 8.90 -16.42
CA ALA A 110 11.41 8.45 -15.48
C ALA A 110 12.43 7.50 -16.15
N LYS A 111 11.96 6.55 -16.98
CA LYS A 111 12.81 5.63 -17.74
C LYS A 111 13.71 6.37 -18.74
N ASP A 112 13.18 7.34 -19.47
CA ASP A 112 13.93 8.16 -20.42
C ASP A 112 15.00 9.01 -19.69
N ALA A 113 14.74 9.43 -18.45
CA ALA A 113 15.70 10.09 -17.55
C ALA A 113 16.68 9.09 -16.89
N LYS A 114 16.56 7.79 -17.15
CA LYS A 114 17.37 6.71 -16.56
C LYS A 114 17.26 6.63 -15.02
N ILE A 115 16.15 7.05 -14.45
CA ILE A 115 15.88 6.97 -13.02
C ILE A 115 15.04 5.71 -12.75
N PRO A 116 15.57 4.72 -11.99
CA PRO A 116 14.83 3.51 -11.65
C PRO A 116 13.64 3.82 -10.76
N VAL A 117 12.54 3.10 -10.98
CA VAL A 117 11.31 3.24 -10.20
C VAL A 117 11.01 1.96 -9.43
N ILE A 118 10.65 2.09 -8.16
CA ILE A 118 10.19 1.01 -7.27
C ILE A 118 8.74 1.27 -6.90
N ILE A 119 7.88 0.28 -7.09
CA ILE A 119 6.48 0.33 -6.67
C ILE A 119 6.37 -0.24 -5.26
N VAL A 120 5.62 0.44 -4.39
CA VAL A 120 5.48 0.08 -2.97
C VAL A 120 4.03 -0.19 -2.63
N ASP A 121 3.75 -1.20 -1.81
CA ASP A 121 2.44 -1.57 -1.27
C ASP A 121 1.43 -1.97 -2.36
N ARG A 122 0.86 -1.00 -3.04
CA ARG A 122 -0.15 -1.20 -4.10
C ARG A 122 0.51 -1.47 -5.44
N ASP A 123 -0.18 -2.22 -6.28
CA ASP A 123 0.26 -2.51 -7.64
C ASP A 123 -0.24 -1.47 -8.64
N LEU A 124 0.28 -1.54 -9.85
CA LEU A 124 -0.16 -0.76 -10.98
C LEU A 124 -0.25 -1.63 -12.25
N LYS A 125 -0.99 -1.13 -13.23
CA LYS A 125 -1.13 -1.74 -14.54
C LYS A 125 -0.56 -0.80 -15.60
N VAL A 126 0.45 -1.26 -16.28
CA VAL A 126 1.14 -0.57 -17.39
C VAL A 126 1.23 -1.48 -18.60
N GLU A 127 1.42 -0.90 -19.78
CA GLU A 127 1.59 -1.65 -21.03
C GLU A 127 2.98 -2.29 -21.15
N ASP A 128 4.01 -1.67 -20.54
CA ASP A 128 5.39 -2.11 -20.55
C ASP A 128 5.92 -2.29 -19.13
N ASP A 129 6.07 -3.54 -18.70
CA ASP A 129 6.58 -3.88 -17.37
C ASP A 129 7.99 -3.38 -17.09
N SER A 130 8.76 -3.00 -18.11
CA SER A 130 10.09 -2.42 -17.95
C SER A 130 10.10 -0.97 -17.47
N LEU A 131 8.91 -0.35 -17.30
CA LEU A 131 8.75 1.01 -16.78
C LEU A 131 9.04 1.12 -15.27
N TYR A 132 9.09 0.01 -14.55
CA TYR A 132 9.55 -0.04 -13.15
C TYR A 132 10.47 -1.25 -12.94
N VAL A 133 11.37 -1.15 -11.97
CA VAL A 133 12.38 -2.20 -11.72
C VAL A 133 11.84 -3.27 -10.80
N ALA A 134 11.23 -2.88 -9.70
CA ALA A 134 10.73 -3.81 -8.69
C ALA A 134 9.42 -3.30 -8.07
N LYS A 135 8.64 -4.25 -7.54
CA LYS A 135 7.51 -4.02 -6.65
C LYS A 135 7.77 -4.72 -5.33
N ILE A 136 7.55 -4.02 -4.23
CA ILE A 136 7.58 -4.57 -2.88
C ILE A 136 6.24 -4.31 -2.20
N GLY A 137 5.72 -5.27 -1.48
CA GLY A 137 4.44 -5.13 -0.80
C GLY A 137 3.84 -6.47 -0.39
N THR A 138 2.53 -6.55 -0.41
CA THR A 138 1.75 -7.69 0.02
C THR A 138 0.89 -8.24 -1.12
N ASN A 139 0.39 -9.46 -0.97
CA ASN A 139 -0.47 -10.06 -1.98
C ASN A 139 -1.95 -9.88 -1.60
N MET A 140 -2.53 -8.78 -2.06
CA MET A 140 -3.91 -8.39 -1.76
C MET A 140 -4.95 -9.46 -2.15
N LEU A 141 -4.68 -10.25 -3.20
CA LEU A 141 -5.54 -11.37 -3.59
C LEU A 141 -5.52 -12.46 -2.51
N THR A 142 -4.32 -12.83 -2.05
CA THR A 142 -4.13 -13.83 -1.00
C THR A 142 -4.73 -13.38 0.33
N GLU A 143 -4.63 -12.09 0.66
CA GLU A 143 -5.29 -11.53 1.85
C GLU A 143 -6.81 -11.75 1.78
N GLY A 144 -7.44 -11.41 0.66
CA GLY A 144 -8.87 -11.66 0.46
C GLY A 144 -9.25 -13.13 0.61
N GLN A 145 -8.46 -14.04 0.03
CA GLN A 145 -8.66 -15.50 0.16
C GLN A 145 -8.58 -15.95 1.62
N LYS A 146 -7.50 -15.57 2.32
CA LYS A 146 -7.32 -15.86 3.75
C LYS A 146 -8.49 -15.34 4.60
N GLY A 147 -9.00 -14.15 4.26
CA GLY A 147 -10.15 -13.55 4.95
C GLY A 147 -11.41 -14.42 4.83
N PHE A 148 -11.77 -14.87 3.62
CA PHE A 148 -12.92 -15.74 3.44
C PHE A 148 -12.71 -17.12 4.08
N GLU A 149 -11.53 -17.72 3.91
CA GLU A 149 -11.21 -19.04 4.51
C GLU A 149 -11.38 -19.01 6.04
N TRP A 150 -10.88 -17.97 6.69
CA TRP A 150 -11.10 -17.76 8.12
C TRP A 150 -12.59 -17.61 8.44
N LEU A 151 -13.31 -16.77 7.68
CA LEU A 151 -14.73 -16.52 7.93
C LEU A 151 -15.57 -17.79 7.80
N ALA A 152 -15.35 -18.61 6.77
CA ALA A 152 -16.08 -19.86 6.58
C ALA A 152 -15.82 -20.85 7.72
N LYS A 153 -14.56 -20.99 8.14
CA LYS A 153 -14.18 -21.79 9.29
C LYS A 153 -14.86 -21.30 10.58
N TYR A 154 -14.75 -19.99 10.85
CA TYR A 154 -15.34 -19.36 12.03
C TYR A 154 -16.85 -19.53 12.09
N ALA A 155 -17.55 -19.32 10.97
CA ALA A 155 -19.00 -19.48 10.88
C ALA A 155 -19.44 -20.92 11.21
N ASN A 156 -18.68 -21.93 10.78
CA ASN A 156 -18.92 -23.33 11.08
C ASN A 156 -18.64 -23.67 12.56
N GLU A 157 -17.50 -23.26 13.10
CA GLU A 157 -17.10 -23.53 14.48
C GLU A 157 -18.06 -22.86 15.49
N LYS A 158 -18.48 -21.63 15.21
CA LYS A 158 -19.42 -20.87 16.06
C LYS A 158 -20.88 -21.16 15.75
N GLN A 159 -21.17 -21.97 14.71
CA GLN A 159 -22.53 -22.29 14.28
C GLN A 159 -23.36 -21.02 14.07
N LEU A 160 -22.80 -20.03 13.38
CA LEU A 160 -23.46 -18.76 13.14
C LEU A 160 -24.82 -18.97 12.45
N LYS A 161 -25.80 -18.18 12.88
CA LYS A 161 -27.16 -18.21 12.33
C LYS A 161 -27.56 -16.82 11.85
N PRO A 162 -28.30 -16.73 10.72
CA PRO A 162 -28.85 -15.45 10.26
C PRO A 162 -29.74 -14.81 11.32
N ARG A 163 -29.52 -13.52 11.58
CA ARG A 163 -30.25 -12.72 12.58
C ARG A 163 -31.71 -12.49 12.18
N ASP A 164 -31.98 -12.50 10.88
CA ASP A 164 -33.34 -12.36 10.34
C ASP A 164 -34.16 -13.68 10.31
N GLY A 165 -33.55 -14.78 10.74
CA GLY A 165 -34.16 -16.11 10.69
C GLY A 165 -34.14 -16.75 9.31
N GLY A 166 -33.42 -16.17 8.35
CA GLY A 166 -33.19 -16.71 7.00
C GLY A 166 -32.33 -17.97 6.98
N ASN A 167 -31.86 -18.33 5.79
CA ASN A 167 -31.05 -19.53 5.57
C ASN A 167 -29.61 -19.20 5.13
N LYS A 168 -29.26 -17.92 4.94
CA LYS A 168 -27.92 -17.46 4.55
C LYS A 168 -27.44 -16.36 5.48
N LEU A 169 -26.15 -16.40 5.79
CA LEU A 169 -25.45 -15.34 6.50
C LEU A 169 -25.21 -14.17 5.52
N ASN A 170 -25.77 -13.04 5.81
CA ASN A 170 -25.70 -11.84 4.98
C ASN A 170 -24.46 -11.01 5.35
N ILE A 171 -23.63 -10.75 4.35
CA ILE A 171 -22.38 -9.98 4.45
C ILE A 171 -22.61 -8.58 3.88
N VAL A 172 -22.23 -7.56 4.61
CA VAL A 172 -22.01 -6.22 4.05
C VAL A 172 -20.52 -5.95 3.95
N VAL A 173 -20.08 -5.28 2.88
CA VAL A 173 -18.68 -5.03 2.60
C VAL A 173 -18.41 -3.53 2.57
N LEU A 174 -17.46 -3.09 3.40
CA LEU A 174 -16.84 -1.77 3.30
C LEU A 174 -15.60 -1.90 2.42
N GLU A 175 -15.70 -1.41 1.18
CA GLU A 175 -14.60 -1.45 0.23
C GLU A 175 -13.64 -0.27 0.42
N GLY A 176 -12.41 -0.45 0.00
CA GLY A 176 -11.41 0.60 -0.02
C GLY A 176 -11.59 1.62 -1.15
N THR A 177 -10.54 2.38 -1.43
CA THR A 177 -10.51 3.36 -2.52
C THR A 177 -10.79 2.69 -3.86
N VAL A 178 -11.78 3.20 -4.60
CA VAL A 178 -12.18 2.67 -5.91
C VAL A 178 -10.98 2.70 -6.89
N GLY A 179 -10.74 1.57 -7.56
CA GLY A 179 -9.66 1.43 -8.53
C GLY A 179 -8.28 1.19 -7.91
N SER A 180 -8.16 1.10 -6.58
CA SER A 180 -6.92 0.66 -5.94
C SER A 180 -6.76 -0.85 -6.02
N THR A 181 -5.54 -1.33 -6.23
CA THR A 181 -5.27 -2.78 -6.28
C THR A 181 -5.50 -3.47 -4.94
N ALA A 182 -5.43 -2.75 -3.83
CA ALA A 182 -5.80 -3.27 -2.52
C ALA A 182 -7.30 -3.61 -2.45
N ALA A 183 -8.19 -2.69 -2.86
CA ALA A 183 -9.62 -2.95 -2.89
C ALA A 183 -9.98 -4.05 -3.91
N LEU A 184 -9.45 -3.96 -5.12
CA LEU A 184 -9.70 -4.93 -6.19
C LEU A 184 -9.20 -6.34 -5.83
N GLY A 185 -7.99 -6.44 -5.27
CA GLY A 185 -7.37 -7.71 -4.90
C GLY A 185 -8.11 -8.40 -3.75
N ARG A 186 -8.41 -7.68 -2.66
CA ARG A 186 -9.15 -8.20 -1.52
C ARG A 186 -10.57 -8.64 -1.93
N THR A 187 -11.28 -7.83 -2.74
CA THR A 187 -12.59 -8.21 -3.28
C THR A 187 -12.51 -9.49 -4.12
N LYS A 188 -11.57 -9.53 -5.08
CA LYS A 188 -11.42 -10.69 -5.95
C LYS A 188 -11.06 -11.94 -5.18
N GLY A 189 -10.06 -11.87 -4.30
CA GLY A 189 -9.60 -13.01 -3.50
C GLY A 189 -10.70 -13.57 -2.61
N PHE A 190 -11.44 -12.69 -1.93
CA PHE A 190 -12.57 -13.07 -1.09
C PHE A 190 -13.68 -13.77 -1.88
N ASN A 191 -14.07 -13.19 -3.02
CA ASN A 191 -15.14 -13.74 -3.86
C ASN A 191 -14.74 -15.06 -4.53
N ASP A 192 -13.50 -15.18 -5.02
CA ASP A 192 -12.98 -16.43 -5.62
C ASP A 192 -12.96 -17.56 -4.60
N ALA A 193 -12.48 -17.28 -3.37
CA ALA A 193 -12.46 -18.27 -2.28
C ALA A 193 -13.89 -18.66 -1.86
N MET A 194 -14.81 -17.70 -1.78
CA MET A 194 -16.21 -17.97 -1.49
C MET A 194 -16.83 -18.86 -2.56
N ALA A 195 -16.63 -18.55 -3.84
CA ALA A 195 -17.20 -19.33 -4.95
C ALA A 195 -16.65 -20.76 -5.01
N ALA A 196 -15.40 -20.97 -4.63
CA ALA A 196 -14.75 -22.29 -4.58
C ALA A 196 -15.09 -23.09 -3.33
N SER A 197 -15.66 -22.45 -2.29
CA SER A 197 -15.93 -23.11 -1.01
C SER A 197 -17.11 -24.09 -1.08
N PRO A 198 -17.04 -25.22 -0.37
CA PRO A 198 -18.21 -26.09 -0.16
C PRO A 198 -19.32 -25.38 0.64
N ASP A 199 -18.98 -24.32 1.38
CA ASP A 199 -19.89 -23.55 2.21
C ASP A 199 -20.50 -22.34 1.49
N LYS A 200 -20.23 -22.13 0.18
CA LYS A 200 -20.66 -20.96 -0.60
C LYS A 200 -22.14 -20.60 -0.45
N ASP A 201 -23.00 -21.62 -0.36
CA ASP A 201 -24.45 -21.44 -0.26
C ASP A 201 -24.92 -20.94 1.11
N LYS A 202 -24.03 -20.94 2.12
CA LYS A 202 -24.28 -20.38 3.45
C LYS A 202 -24.18 -18.86 3.49
N PHE A 203 -23.53 -18.24 2.49
CA PHE A 203 -23.20 -16.82 2.49
C PHE A 203 -23.92 -16.07 1.36
N ASN A 204 -24.20 -14.80 1.61
CA ASN A 204 -24.78 -13.88 0.64
C ASN A 204 -24.16 -12.49 0.84
N ILE A 205 -23.56 -11.91 -0.20
CA ILE A 205 -23.13 -10.51 -0.17
C ILE A 205 -24.37 -9.65 -0.40
N LEU A 206 -24.85 -9.04 0.68
CA LEU A 206 -26.07 -8.23 0.70
C LEU A 206 -25.86 -6.85 0.09
N ALA A 207 -24.73 -6.23 0.40
CA ALA A 207 -24.33 -4.92 -0.12
C ALA A 207 -22.83 -4.72 -0.03
N SER A 208 -22.32 -3.87 -0.92
CA SER A 208 -20.93 -3.42 -0.94
C SER A 208 -20.89 -1.94 -1.27
N GLN A 209 -20.09 -1.17 -0.52
CA GLN A 209 -19.91 0.27 -0.75
C GLN A 209 -18.52 0.71 -0.29
N THR A 210 -17.91 1.66 -1.05
CA THR A 210 -16.61 2.20 -0.68
C THR A 210 -16.68 3.07 0.57
N GLY A 211 -15.76 2.85 1.50
CA GLY A 211 -15.44 3.72 2.64
C GLY A 211 -14.06 4.36 2.50
N GLU A 212 -13.44 4.26 1.30
CA GLU A 212 -12.21 4.98 0.90
C GLU A 212 -11.02 4.74 1.85
N PHE A 213 -11.02 3.63 2.60
CA PHE A 213 -10.06 3.28 3.65
C PHE A 213 -10.05 4.24 4.85
N THR A 214 -11.02 5.13 4.99
CA THR A 214 -11.07 6.09 6.10
C THR A 214 -12.03 5.66 7.20
N ARG A 215 -11.68 5.96 8.45
CA ARG A 215 -12.51 5.65 9.63
C ARG A 215 -13.88 6.33 9.56
N GLN A 216 -13.88 7.61 9.19
CA GLN A 216 -15.11 8.39 9.07
C GLN A 216 -16.06 7.81 8.02
N LYS A 217 -15.56 7.51 6.82
CA LYS A 217 -16.39 6.91 5.77
C LYS A 217 -16.87 5.50 6.14
N GLY A 218 -16.03 4.71 6.80
CA GLY A 218 -16.43 3.41 7.35
C GLY A 218 -17.63 3.53 8.28
N GLN A 219 -17.63 4.51 9.17
CA GLN A 219 -18.78 4.81 10.05
C GLN A 219 -20.01 5.23 9.24
N GLU A 220 -19.89 6.24 8.36
CA GLU A 220 -21.00 6.76 7.55
C GLU A 220 -21.68 5.67 6.70
N VAL A 221 -20.89 4.83 6.05
CA VAL A 221 -21.40 3.75 5.21
C VAL A 221 -22.05 2.65 6.06
N MET A 222 -21.49 2.30 7.22
CA MET A 222 -22.10 1.32 8.12
C MET A 222 -23.42 1.82 8.70
N GLU A 223 -23.53 3.10 9.06
CA GLU A 223 -24.80 3.72 9.46
C GLU A 223 -25.86 3.58 8.36
N SER A 224 -25.48 3.82 7.10
CA SER A 224 -26.35 3.63 5.93
C SER A 224 -26.80 2.17 5.77
N PHE A 225 -25.87 1.21 5.93
CA PHE A 225 -26.20 -0.21 5.87
C PHE A 225 -27.16 -0.62 6.99
N LEU A 226 -26.90 -0.19 8.22
CA LEU A 226 -27.78 -0.48 9.37
C LEU A 226 -29.19 0.08 9.17
N LYS A 227 -29.31 1.30 8.62
CA LYS A 227 -30.59 1.91 8.29
C LYS A 227 -31.33 1.15 7.18
N SER A 228 -30.62 0.65 6.17
CA SER A 228 -31.23 0.01 5.00
C SER A 228 -31.57 -1.46 5.22
N TYR A 229 -30.75 -2.17 5.98
CA TYR A 229 -30.83 -3.63 6.11
C TYR A 229 -31.12 -4.13 7.53
N GLY A 230 -30.83 -3.33 8.56
CA GLY A 230 -31.20 -3.61 9.96
C GLY A 230 -30.72 -4.98 10.45
N ASN A 231 -31.69 -5.83 10.84
CA ASN A 231 -31.42 -7.17 11.38
C ASN A 231 -31.00 -8.20 10.32
N LYS A 232 -30.93 -7.83 9.05
CA LYS A 232 -30.43 -8.72 8.00
C LYS A 232 -28.89 -8.78 7.94
N ILE A 233 -28.17 -7.87 8.61
CA ILE A 233 -26.70 -7.84 8.58
C ILE A 233 -26.17 -8.83 9.62
N ASP A 234 -25.47 -9.87 9.21
CA ASP A 234 -24.85 -10.86 10.08
C ASP A 234 -23.33 -10.67 10.18
N ILE A 235 -22.71 -10.22 9.09
CA ILE A 235 -21.27 -10.12 8.94
C ILE A 235 -20.91 -8.78 8.30
N LEU A 236 -19.88 -8.14 8.84
CA LEU A 236 -19.18 -7.03 8.23
C LEU A 236 -17.80 -7.50 7.76
N VAL A 237 -17.49 -7.29 6.49
CA VAL A 237 -16.14 -7.37 5.95
C VAL A 237 -15.67 -5.96 5.63
N ALA A 238 -14.74 -5.44 6.38
CA ALA A 238 -14.15 -4.13 6.15
C ALA A 238 -12.75 -4.31 5.54
N GLN A 239 -12.51 -3.76 4.36
CA GLN A 239 -11.24 -3.93 3.65
C GLN A 239 -10.05 -3.21 4.28
N ASN A 240 -10.24 -2.55 5.44
CA ASN A 240 -9.17 -2.19 6.36
C ASN A 240 -9.70 -2.01 7.78
N ASP A 241 -8.76 -1.96 8.74
CA ASP A 241 -9.08 -1.83 10.15
C ASP A 241 -9.67 -0.47 10.52
N ASP A 242 -9.24 0.62 9.88
CA ASP A 242 -9.80 1.95 10.16
C ASP A 242 -11.29 2.03 9.82
N MET A 243 -11.72 1.49 8.69
CA MET A 243 -13.14 1.39 8.37
C MET A 243 -13.89 0.49 9.35
N ALA A 244 -13.28 -0.63 9.78
CA ALA A 244 -13.86 -1.50 10.79
C ALA A 244 -14.05 -0.78 12.12
N LEU A 245 -13.06 -0.01 12.57
CA LEU A 245 -13.14 0.79 13.79
C LEU A 245 -14.22 1.89 13.70
N GLY A 246 -14.41 2.50 12.54
CA GLY A 246 -15.53 3.40 12.29
C GLY A 246 -16.88 2.69 12.32
N ALA A 247 -16.97 1.53 11.67
CA ALA A 247 -18.17 0.72 11.66
C ALA A 247 -18.58 0.21 13.05
N ILE A 248 -17.63 -0.13 13.91
CA ILE A 248 -17.86 -0.49 15.32
C ILE A 248 -18.63 0.63 16.03
N GLN A 249 -18.26 1.89 15.84
CA GLN A 249 -18.95 3.04 16.44
C GLN A 249 -20.40 3.14 15.93
N ALA A 250 -20.63 2.94 14.63
CA ALA A 250 -21.96 2.93 14.04
C ALA A 250 -22.85 1.80 14.60
N ILE A 251 -22.28 0.60 14.76
CA ILE A 251 -22.97 -0.58 15.30
C ILE A 251 -23.35 -0.33 16.77
N GLU A 252 -22.45 0.21 17.59
CA GLU A 252 -22.73 0.57 18.99
C GLU A 252 -23.79 1.67 19.10
N ALA A 253 -23.73 2.70 18.25
CA ALA A 253 -24.71 3.77 18.21
C ALA A 253 -26.12 3.27 17.84
N ALA A 254 -26.20 2.19 17.05
CA ALA A 254 -27.46 1.51 16.73
C ALA A 254 -27.98 0.57 17.84
N GLY A 255 -27.28 0.51 18.99
CA GLY A 255 -27.65 -0.36 20.13
C GLY A 255 -27.29 -1.83 19.93
N LEU A 256 -26.48 -2.16 18.93
CA LEU A 256 -26.00 -3.51 18.65
C LEU A 256 -24.61 -3.73 19.26
N LYS A 257 -24.24 -4.99 19.42
CA LYS A 257 -22.95 -5.41 19.98
C LYS A 257 -22.03 -5.84 18.83
N PRO A 258 -21.05 -4.99 18.42
CA PRO A 258 -20.06 -5.39 17.42
C PRO A 258 -19.28 -6.62 17.90
N GLY A 259 -18.87 -7.47 16.98
CA GLY A 259 -18.19 -8.73 17.28
C GLY A 259 -19.09 -9.85 17.82
N LYS A 260 -20.33 -9.53 18.23
CA LYS A 260 -21.32 -10.48 18.78
C LYS A 260 -22.59 -10.56 17.95
N ASP A 261 -23.29 -9.42 17.78
CA ASP A 261 -24.50 -9.37 16.94
C ASP A 261 -24.11 -9.33 15.45
N ILE A 262 -23.00 -8.68 15.13
CA ILE A 262 -22.42 -8.62 13.79
C ILE A 262 -20.96 -9.10 13.88
N THR A 263 -20.64 -10.20 13.20
CA THR A 263 -19.26 -10.68 13.07
C THR A 263 -18.46 -9.71 12.23
N ILE A 264 -17.25 -9.32 12.67
CA ILE A 264 -16.41 -8.35 11.99
C ILE A 264 -15.09 -8.99 11.59
N LEU A 265 -14.82 -8.99 10.29
CA LEU A 265 -13.54 -9.31 9.67
C LEU A 265 -12.96 -8.04 9.04
N SER A 266 -11.68 -7.77 9.29
CA SER A 266 -10.98 -6.64 8.70
C SER A 266 -9.60 -7.03 8.17
N PHE A 267 -8.86 -6.05 7.68
CA PHE A 267 -7.50 -6.21 7.14
C PHE A 267 -6.61 -5.11 7.69
N ASP A 268 -5.32 -5.35 7.79
CA ASP A 268 -4.16 -4.53 8.12
C ASP A 268 -3.43 -5.03 9.39
N GLY A 269 -4.12 -5.24 10.49
CA GLY A 269 -3.51 -5.64 11.77
C GLY A 269 -2.95 -4.47 12.57
N VAL A 270 -3.60 -3.30 12.58
CA VAL A 270 -3.19 -2.15 13.42
C VAL A 270 -3.54 -2.37 14.89
N LYS A 271 -2.82 -1.70 15.81
CA LYS A 271 -3.06 -1.83 17.26
C LYS A 271 -4.50 -1.58 17.67
N GLY A 272 -5.16 -0.60 17.03
CA GLY A 272 -6.54 -0.26 17.35
C GLY A 272 -7.51 -1.42 17.17
N ILE A 273 -7.35 -2.24 16.12
CA ILE A 273 -8.23 -3.39 15.91
C ILE A 273 -7.92 -4.54 16.89
N PHE A 274 -6.63 -4.74 17.26
CA PHE A 274 -6.29 -5.70 18.31
C PHE A 274 -6.93 -5.33 19.63
N GLN A 275 -6.94 -4.05 20.00
CA GLN A 275 -7.64 -3.58 21.19
C GLN A 275 -9.15 -3.85 21.08
N ALA A 276 -9.77 -3.57 19.94
CA ALA A 276 -11.19 -3.87 19.71
C ALA A 276 -11.49 -5.38 19.79
N MET A 277 -10.58 -6.24 19.32
CA MET A 277 -10.71 -7.70 19.47
C MET A 277 -10.63 -8.14 20.93
N ILE A 278 -9.73 -7.58 21.73
CA ILE A 278 -9.62 -7.85 23.18
C ILE A 278 -10.91 -7.43 23.91
N GLU A 279 -11.51 -6.32 23.50
CA GLU A 279 -12.80 -5.84 24.01
C GLU A 279 -14.01 -6.67 23.51
N GLY A 280 -13.77 -7.64 22.61
CA GLY A 280 -14.82 -8.48 22.01
C GLY A 280 -15.67 -7.76 20.97
N LYS A 281 -15.16 -6.67 20.37
CA LYS A 281 -15.83 -5.82 19.38
C LYS A 281 -15.45 -6.14 17.93
N SER A 282 -14.40 -6.93 17.69
CA SER A 282 -14.01 -7.45 16.39
C SER A 282 -13.59 -8.91 16.52
N ASN A 283 -13.61 -9.67 15.43
CA ASN A 283 -13.40 -11.11 15.46
C ASN A 283 -12.12 -11.56 14.81
N CYS A 284 -11.65 -10.82 13.79
CA CYS A 284 -10.41 -11.16 13.07
C CYS A 284 -9.90 -9.96 12.27
N THR A 285 -8.58 -9.90 12.12
CA THR A 285 -7.92 -9.09 11.10
C THR A 285 -6.92 -9.95 10.31
N VAL A 286 -6.89 -9.78 9.00
CA VAL A 286 -5.84 -10.35 8.12
C VAL A 286 -4.71 -9.32 8.04
N GLU A 287 -3.49 -9.75 8.28
CA GLU A 287 -2.35 -8.83 8.26
C GLU A 287 -2.10 -8.27 6.87
N CYS A 288 -1.78 -6.99 6.81
CA CYS A 288 -1.13 -6.27 5.73
C CYS A 288 -0.07 -5.38 6.39
N THR A 289 1.22 -5.74 6.26
CA THR A 289 2.24 -5.02 7.02
C THR A 289 2.62 -3.68 6.38
N PRO A 290 2.61 -2.55 7.14
CA PRO A 290 3.11 -1.26 6.68
C PRO A 290 4.64 -1.13 6.77
N LEU A 291 5.32 -2.09 7.40
CA LEU A 291 6.75 -2.01 7.72
C LEU A 291 7.63 -2.39 6.51
N GLN A 292 7.46 -1.67 5.42
CA GLN A 292 8.13 -1.93 4.13
C GLN A 292 9.38 -1.07 3.91
N GLY A 293 9.67 -0.12 4.80
CA GLY A 293 10.76 0.85 4.60
C GLY A 293 12.14 0.23 4.50
N GLU A 294 12.49 -0.73 5.36
CA GLU A 294 13.80 -1.39 5.34
C GLU A 294 14.02 -2.13 4.01
N LEU A 295 13.03 -2.94 3.61
CA LEU A 295 13.06 -3.66 2.33
C LEU A 295 13.16 -2.70 1.13
N LEU A 296 12.48 -1.55 1.18
CA LEU A 296 12.59 -0.52 0.15
C LEU A 296 14.01 0.04 0.04
N MET A 297 14.64 0.39 1.18
CA MET A 297 15.99 0.94 1.17
C MET A 297 17.05 -0.08 0.71
N GLU A 298 16.91 -1.34 1.11
CA GLU A 298 17.78 -2.43 0.65
C GLU A 298 17.63 -2.65 -0.87
N THR A 299 16.38 -2.70 -1.36
CA THR A 299 16.09 -2.88 -2.79
C THR A 299 16.66 -1.74 -3.62
N ALA A 300 16.49 -0.49 -3.16
CA ALA A 300 17.04 0.69 -3.81
C ALA A 300 18.58 0.62 -3.91
N LYS A 301 19.26 0.27 -2.82
CA LYS A 301 20.72 0.13 -2.79
C LYS A 301 21.23 -0.95 -3.76
N LYS A 302 20.54 -2.10 -3.85
CA LYS A 302 20.87 -3.17 -4.80
C LYS A 302 20.74 -2.68 -6.25
N ILE A 303 19.62 -2.03 -6.58
CA ILE A 303 19.35 -1.48 -7.92
C ILE A 303 20.45 -0.48 -8.31
N LEU A 304 20.81 0.44 -7.43
CA LEU A 304 21.82 1.47 -7.72
C LEU A 304 23.26 0.91 -7.86
N LYS A 305 23.52 -0.27 -7.29
CA LYS A 305 24.77 -1.03 -7.50
C LYS A 305 24.76 -1.89 -8.77
N GLY A 306 23.64 -1.92 -9.52
CA GLY A 306 23.47 -2.80 -10.67
C GLY A 306 23.27 -4.28 -10.31
N GLU A 307 22.92 -4.57 -9.05
CA GLU A 307 22.62 -5.92 -8.61
C GLU A 307 21.23 -6.34 -9.10
N LYS A 308 21.07 -7.64 -9.38
CA LYS A 308 19.75 -8.18 -9.76
C LYS A 308 18.80 -8.19 -8.57
N VAL A 309 17.59 -7.70 -8.78
CA VAL A 309 16.48 -7.77 -7.81
C VAL A 309 15.30 -8.53 -8.44
N ASP A 310 14.49 -9.15 -7.59
CA ASP A 310 13.25 -9.77 -8.05
C ASP A 310 12.24 -8.71 -8.47
N LYS A 311 11.48 -9.00 -9.54
CA LYS A 311 10.47 -8.09 -10.07
C LYS A 311 9.36 -7.80 -9.05
N VAL A 312 9.00 -8.81 -8.25
CA VAL A 312 7.99 -8.72 -7.20
C VAL A 312 8.51 -9.41 -5.94
N VAL A 313 8.49 -8.69 -4.82
CA VAL A 313 8.82 -9.20 -3.50
C VAL A 313 7.59 -9.03 -2.62
N TYR A 314 6.95 -10.15 -2.28
CA TYR A 314 5.85 -10.16 -1.32
C TYR A 314 6.37 -10.44 0.09
N VAL A 315 5.82 -9.69 1.06
CA VAL A 315 5.99 -9.99 2.48
C VAL A 315 4.94 -11.02 2.87
N ASP A 316 5.35 -12.05 3.62
CA ASP A 316 4.40 -13.06 4.15
C ASP A 316 3.62 -12.49 5.33
N GLU A 317 2.33 -12.79 5.40
CA GLU A 317 1.38 -12.17 6.30
C GLU A 317 0.46 -13.19 6.96
N GLY A 318 0.10 -12.89 8.21
CA GLY A 318 -0.71 -13.74 9.06
C GLY A 318 -2.21 -13.45 9.01
N VAL A 319 -2.96 -14.30 9.71
CA VAL A 319 -4.36 -14.08 10.07
C VAL A 319 -4.43 -14.09 11.59
N PHE A 320 -5.02 -13.05 12.17
CA PHE A 320 -5.12 -12.86 13.61
C PHE A 320 -6.58 -12.90 14.08
N PRO A 321 -7.08 -14.07 14.51
CA PRO A 321 -8.35 -14.18 15.21
C PRO A 321 -8.32 -13.48 16.58
N ALA A 322 -9.47 -13.12 17.11
CA ALA A 322 -9.58 -12.40 18.39
C ALA A 322 -8.96 -13.15 19.59
N ASP A 323 -8.93 -14.48 19.56
CA ASP A 323 -8.36 -15.30 20.64
C ASP A 323 -6.83 -15.21 20.77
N VAL A 324 -6.13 -14.72 19.75
CA VAL A 324 -4.68 -14.45 19.81
C VAL A 324 -4.35 -12.99 20.05
N ALA A 325 -5.34 -12.10 20.09
CA ALA A 325 -5.13 -10.65 20.10
C ALA A 325 -4.34 -10.17 21.33
N GLU A 326 -4.70 -10.61 22.53
CA GLU A 326 -4.04 -10.22 23.77
C GLU A 326 -2.55 -10.60 23.79
N LYS A 327 -2.23 -11.79 23.25
CA LYS A 327 -0.84 -12.25 23.15
C LYS A 327 -0.06 -11.50 22.07
N THR A 328 -0.73 -11.11 20.98
CA THR A 328 -0.09 -10.51 19.80
C THR A 328 0.13 -9.01 19.95
N LEU A 329 -0.82 -8.30 20.58
CA LEU A 329 -0.78 -6.83 20.70
C LEU A 329 0.57 -6.27 21.22
N PRO A 330 1.24 -6.83 22.24
CA PRO A 330 2.51 -6.29 22.72
C PRO A 330 3.63 -6.28 21.66
N SER A 331 3.57 -7.16 20.66
CA SER A 331 4.56 -7.24 19.59
C SER A 331 4.25 -6.35 18.38
N ARG A 332 3.02 -5.81 18.28
CA ARG A 332 2.64 -4.94 17.17
C ARG A 332 3.37 -3.60 17.24
N LYS A 333 3.95 -3.17 16.12
CA LYS A 333 4.70 -1.92 16.02
C LYS A 333 3.84 -0.76 15.51
N TYR A 334 2.65 -1.06 14.98
CA TYR A 334 1.73 -0.09 14.35
C TYR A 334 0.28 -0.36 14.72
#